data_99cd3ae353b1b58141c19ebc01431d52
#
_entry.id   99cd3ae353b1b58141c19ebc01431d52
#
_cell.length_a   1.000
_cell.length_b   1.000
_cell.length_c   1.000
_cell.angle_alpha   90.00
_cell.angle_beta   90.00
_cell.angle_gamma   90.00
#
_symmetry.space_group_name_H-M   'P 1'
#
loop_
_entity.id
_entity.type
_entity.pdbx_description
1 polymer ?
#
loop_
_entity_poly.entity_id
_entity_poly.type
_entity_poly.pdbx_seq_one_letter_code
_entity_poly.pdbx_strand_id
1 'polypeptide(L)'
;ALALKDSGLNILLLDSGSLTLKPFDPQSAFEPRVSALSMASQRILERVGAWDGILARRSSPYAQMQVWDGSGTGNIHFAASSVHADLLGHIVENQVIQDALLEQLLLSQVQLLNNARLESLRRTAAGWLLALADGRELQTPLLIAADGANSAVRRLAGCATREWDYLHHAIVTSVRCSQPHQLTAWQRFTDD
;
A
#
# COMPACT_ATOMS: atom_id res chain seq x y z
N ALA A 1 11.26 -0.83 4.64
CA ALA A 1 12.46 -1.67 4.66
C ALA A 1 13.31 -1.46 3.39
N LEU A 2 12.78 -1.73 2.20
CA LEU A 2 13.54 -1.62 0.93
C LEU A 2 14.21 -0.26 0.70
N ALA A 3 13.56 0.84 1.07
CA ALA A 3 14.16 2.18 0.94
C ALA A 3 15.43 2.37 1.78
N LEU A 4 15.67 1.50 2.73
CA LEU A 4 16.82 1.52 3.63
C LEU A 4 17.83 0.39 3.36
N LYS A 5 17.56 -0.48 2.38
CA LYS A 5 18.37 -1.70 2.14
C LYS A 5 19.88 -1.44 1.96
N ASP A 6 20.22 -0.27 1.40
CA ASP A 6 21.60 0.12 1.07
C ASP A 6 22.20 1.09 2.11
N SER A 7 21.55 1.28 3.26
CA SER A 7 21.98 2.23 4.31
C SER A 7 23.09 1.72 5.22
N GLY A 8 23.48 0.45 5.12
CA GLY A 8 24.41 -0.19 6.04
C GLY A 8 23.80 -0.54 7.40
N LEU A 9 22.50 -0.33 7.60
CA LEU A 9 21.79 -0.69 8.83
C LEU A 9 21.37 -2.16 8.81
N ASN A 10 21.36 -2.79 9.98
CA ASN A 10 20.69 -4.08 10.17
C ASN A 10 19.18 -3.87 10.23
N ILE A 11 18.47 -4.32 9.23
CA ILE A 11 17.03 -4.13 9.10
C ILE A 11 16.32 -5.45 9.27
N LEU A 12 15.36 -5.48 10.19
CA LEU A 12 14.44 -6.59 10.40
C LEU A 12 13.02 -6.10 10.12
N LEU A 13 12.33 -6.76 9.19
CA LEU A 13 10.91 -6.58 8.93
C LEU A 13 10.13 -7.69 9.64
N LEU A 14 9.20 -7.28 10.50
CA LEU A 14 8.27 -8.18 11.20
C LEU A 14 6.90 -8.12 10.54
N ASP A 15 6.29 -9.27 10.31
CA ASP A 15 4.89 -9.38 9.92
C ASP A 15 4.18 -10.45 10.74
N SER A 16 2.96 -10.18 11.18
CA SER A 16 2.14 -11.13 11.93
C SER A 16 1.54 -12.24 11.07
N GLY A 17 1.50 -12.04 9.77
CA GLY A 17 1.05 -13.00 8.77
C GLY A 17 2.20 -13.75 8.08
N SER A 18 1.84 -14.55 7.10
CA SER A 18 2.80 -15.25 6.25
C SER A 18 3.18 -14.37 5.05
N LEU A 19 4.46 -14.06 4.92
CA LEU A 19 5.04 -13.38 3.76
C LEU A 19 5.41 -14.44 2.71
N THR A 20 4.42 -14.87 1.94
CA THR A 20 4.60 -15.90 0.91
C THR A 20 4.22 -15.34 -0.46
N LEU A 21 5.18 -15.38 -1.39
CA LEU A 21 4.90 -15.07 -2.79
C LEU A 21 3.98 -16.13 -3.38
N LYS A 22 2.95 -15.66 -4.08
CA LYS A 22 2.08 -16.53 -4.89
C LYS A 22 2.41 -16.32 -6.35
N PRO A 23 2.42 -17.39 -7.17
CA PRO A 23 2.48 -17.23 -8.62
C PRO A 23 1.35 -16.33 -9.10
N PHE A 24 1.68 -15.35 -9.93
CA PHE A 24 0.67 -14.50 -10.52
C PHE A 24 -0.05 -15.23 -11.65
N ASP A 25 -1.36 -15.30 -11.57
CA ASP A 25 -2.24 -15.82 -12.63
C ASP A 25 -2.90 -14.66 -13.37
N PRO A 26 -2.54 -14.38 -14.64
CA PRO A 26 -3.16 -13.31 -15.42
C PRO A 26 -4.68 -13.48 -15.62
N GLN A 27 -5.19 -14.70 -15.49
CA GLN A 27 -6.63 -15.02 -15.66
C GLN A 27 -7.41 -14.96 -14.34
N SER A 28 -6.71 -14.79 -13.21
CA SER A 28 -7.39 -14.66 -11.92
C SER A 28 -8.34 -13.44 -11.90
N ALA A 29 -9.38 -13.51 -11.11
CA ALA A 29 -10.26 -12.38 -10.86
C ALA A 29 -9.47 -11.19 -10.29
N PHE A 30 -9.92 -9.96 -10.59
CA PHE A 30 -9.32 -8.75 -10.02
C PHE A 30 -9.60 -8.68 -8.52
N GLU A 31 -8.56 -8.34 -7.76
CA GLU A 31 -8.72 -8.01 -6.36
C GLU A 31 -9.54 -6.71 -6.20
N PRO A 32 -10.54 -6.69 -5.31
CA PRO A 32 -11.34 -5.48 -5.13
C PRO A 32 -10.56 -4.32 -4.49
N ARG A 33 -9.50 -4.62 -3.73
CA ARG A 33 -8.66 -3.60 -3.11
C ARG A 33 -7.57 -3.14 -4.05
N VAL A 34 -7.73 -1.91 -4.54
CA VAL A 34 -6.77 -1.26 -5.45
C VAL A 34 -6.25 0.04 -4.81
N SER A 35 -5.10 0.49 -5.29
CA SER A 35 -4.52 1.79 -4.96
C SER A 35 -4.32 2.61 -6.22
N ALA A 36 -4.67 3.89 -6.16
CA ALA A 36 -4.29 4.87 -7.16
C ALA A 36 -2.88 5.37 -6.85
N LEU A 37 -1.92 4.90 -7.61
CA LEU A 37 -0.52 5.29 -7.47
C LEU A 37 -0.26 6.55 -8.30
N SER A 38 0.17 7.63 -7.65
CA SER A 38 0.63 8.83 -8.34
C SER A 38 2.00 8.59 -8.99
N MET A 39 2.41 9.49 -9.89
CA MET A 39 3.76 9.45 -10.47
C MET A 39 4.86 9.54 -9.42
N ALA A 40 4.62 10.20 -8.27
CA ALA A 40 5.56 10.23 -7.15
C ALA A 40 5.69 8.85 -6.50
N SER A 41 4.58 8.14 -6.29
CA SER A 41 4.58 6.77 -5.77
C SER A 41 5.27 5.80 -6.72
N GLN A 42 5.03 5.95 -8.03
CA GLN A 42 5.72 5.18 -9.07
C GLN A 42 7.25 5.33 -8.94
N ARG A 43 7.76 6.56 -8.88
CA ARG A 43 9.20 6.83 -8.74
C ARG A 43 9.82 6.19 -7.49
N ILE A 44 9.07 6.11 -6.40
CA ILE A 44 9.51 5.41 -5.18
C ILE A 44 9.60 3.91 -5.45
N LEU A 45 8.60 3.32 -6.10
CA LEU A 45 8.57 1.89 -6.45
C LEU A 45 9.66 1.53 -7.47
N GLU A 46 9.94 2.41 -8.44
CA GLU A 46 11.08 2.28 -9.36
C GLU A 46 12.42 2.25 -8.59
N ARG A 47 12.59 3.22 -7.68
CA ARG A 47 13.82 3.33 -6.89
C ARG A 47 14.10 2.11 -6.02
N VAL A 48 13.08 1.47 -5.51
CA VAL A 48 13.25 0.23 -4.71
C VAL A 48 13.25 -1.04 -5.58
N GLY A 49 13.08 -0.91 -6.90
CA GLY A 49 13.14 -2.00 -7.88
C GLY A 49 11.84 -2.79 -8.04
N ALA A 50 10.72 -2.33 -7.46
CA ALA A 50 9.46 -3.07 -7.48
C ALA A 50 8.57 -2.76 -8.69
N TRP A 51 8.83 -1.66 -9.41
CA TRP A 51 7.93 -1.17 -10.45
C TRP A 51 7.79 -2.13 -11.64
N ASP A 52 8.88 -2.68 -12.13
CA ASP A 52 8.85 -3.64 -13.24
C ASP A 52 8.06 -4.91 -12.89
N GLY A 53 8.17 -5.36 -11.64
CA GLY A 53 7.36 -6.46 -11.12
C GLY A 53 5.85 -6.13 -11.07
N ILE A 54 5.47 -4.90 -10.83
CA ILE A 54 4.08 -4.43 -10.91
C ILE A 54 3.59 -4.45 -12.37
N LEU A 55 4.37 -3.89 -13.29
CA LEU A 55 4.03 -3.84 -14.71
C LEU A 55 3.93 -5.24 -15.34
N ALA A 56 4.80 -6.15 -14.95
CA ALA A 56 4.80 -7.54 -15.42
C ALA A 56 3.55 -8.32 -14.97
N ARG A 57 2.84 -7.84 -13.94
CA ARG A 57 1.59 -8.42 -13.46
C ARG A 57 0.39 -7.68 -14.06
N ARG A 58 -0.16 -6.72 -13.32
CA ARG A 58 -1.30 -5.92 -13.78
C ARG A 58 -1.21 -4.49 -13.25
N SER A 59 -1.38 -3.53 -14.15
CA SER A 59 -1.59 -2.13 -13.81
C SER A 59 -2.48 -1.48 -14.84
N SER A 60 -3.31 -0.52 -14.43
CA SER A 60 -4.15 0.25 -15.33
C SER A 60 -3.74 1.71 -15.28
N PRO A 61 -3.08 2.25 -16.32
CA PRO A 61 -2.72 3.66 -16.36
C PRO A 61 -3.97 4.52 -16.54
N TYR A 62 -3.95 5.74 -15.96
CA TYR A 62 -4.95 6.75 -16.24
C TYR A 62 -4.30 8.11 -16.50
N ALA A 63 -4.82 8.79 -17.51
CA ALA A 63 -4.35 10.10 -17.97
C ALA A 63 -5.34 11.21 -17.60
N GLN A 64 -6.55 10.84 -17.19
CA GLN A 64 -7.61 11.78 -16.92
C GLN A 64 -8.39 11.38 -15.66
N MET A 65 -8.94 12.38 -14.98
CA MET A 65 -9.96 12.21 -13.94
C MET A 65 -11.14 13.11 -14.29
N GLN A 66 -12.33 12.52 -14.34
CA GLN A 66 -13.57 13.23 -14.57
C GLN A 66 -14.45 13.09 -13.33
N VAL A 67 -14.77 14.22 -12.73
CA VAL A 67 -15.62 14.28 -11.53
C VAL A 67 -16.80 15.17 -11.85
N TRP A 68 -18.01 14.72 -11.53
CA TRP A 68 -19.21 15.54 -11.75
C TRP A 68 -20.27 15.30 -10.69
N ASP A 69 -21.11 16.30 -10.52
CA ASP A 69 -22.30 16.26 -9.71
C ASP A 69 -23.43 15.59 -10.51
N GLY A 70 -24.10 14.61 -9.92
CA GLY A 70 -25.20 13.86 -10.55
C GLY A 70 -26.50 14.66 -10.66
N SER A 71 -26.69 15.63 -9.79
CA SER A 71 -27.91 16.43 -9.68
C SER A 71 -27.71 17.90 -10.11
N GLY A 72 -26.46 18.37 -10.08
CA GLY A 72 -26.09 19.73 -10.41
C GLY A 72 -25.33 19.86 -11.72
N THR A 73 -24.74 21.04 -11.93
CA THR A 73 -23.91 21.36 -13.11
C THR A 73 -22.40 21.31 -12.81
N GLY A 74 -22.03 20.96 -11.58
CA GLY A 74 -20.66 20.89 -11.12
C GLY A 74 -19.87 19.84 -11.90
N ASN A 75 -18.73 20.24 -12.46
CA ASN A 75 -17.86 19.36 -13.25
C ASN A 75 -16.41 19.80 -13.08
N ILE A 76 -15.54 18.85 -12.78
CA ILE A 76 -14.09 19.05 -12.68
C ILE A 76 -13.40 18.00 -13.56
N HIS A 77 -12.50 18.46 -14.42
CA HIS A 77 -11.70 17.60 -15.26
C HIS A 77 -10.21 17.86 -15.03
N PHE A 78 -9.47 16.80 -14.78
CA PHE A 78 -8.01 16.80 -14.67
C PHE A 78 -7.45 16.01 -15.86
N ALA A 79 -6.51 16.58 -16.58
CA ALA A 79 -5.80 15.90 -17.66
C ALA A 79 -4.29 15.96 -17.41
N ALA A 80 -3.59 14.85 -17.64
CA ALA A 80 -2.14 14.80 -17.52
C ALA A 80 -1.46 15.82 -18.44
N SER A 81 -2.03 16.06 -19.63
CA SER A 81 -1.55 17.05 -20.60
C SER A 81 -1.51 18.48 -20.05
N SER A 82 -2.39 18.82 -19.10
CA SER A 82 -2.39 20.17 -18.50
C SER A 82 -1.15 20.45 -17.64
N VAL A 83 -0.44 19.41 -17.22
CA VAL A 83 0.83 19.47 -16.47
C VAL A 83 2.00 18.89 -17.26
N HIS A 84 1.86 18.78 -18.59
CA HIS A 84 2.88 18.25 -19.50
C HIS A 84 3.38 16.85 -19.11
N ALA A 85 2.47 16.00 -18.61
CA ALA A 85 2.72 14.61 -18.29
C ALA A 85 1.92 13.69 -19.22
N ASP A 86 2.38 12.45 -19.39
CA ASP A 86 1.66 11.43 -20.17
C ASP A 86 0.53 10.79 -19.36
N LEU A 87 0.74 10.63 -18.06
CA LEU A 87 -0.17 9.98 -17.15
C LEU A 87 -0.31 10.76 -15.82
N LEU A 88 -1.46 10.64 -15.18
CA LEU A 88 -1.67 11.07 -13.79
C LEU A 88 -1.22 10.00 -12.81
N GLY A 89 -1.29 8.73 -13.20
CA GLY A 89 -0.89 7.62 -12.37
C GLY A 89 -1.40 6.27 -12.88
N HIS A 90 -1.40 5.30 -11.97
CA HIS A 90 -1.82 3.92 -12.24
C HIS A 90 -2.74 3.42 -11.14
N ILE A 91 -3.78 2.69 -11.52
CA ILE A 91 -4.59 1.90 -10.60
C ILE A 91 -3.98 0.50 -10.56
N VAL A 92 -3.61 0.05 -9.36
CA VAL A 92 -2.93 -1.23 -9.16
C VAL A 92 -3.56 -1.98 -7.98
N GLU A 93 -3.74 -3.28 -8.13
CA GLU A 93 -4.21 -4.16 -7.05
C GLU A 93 -3.19 -4.16 -5.90
N ASN A 94 -3.68 -4.06 -4.66
CA ASN A 94 -2.78 -4.02 -3.50
C ASN A 94 -1.92 -5.28 -3.38
N GLN A 95 -2.46 -6.44 -3.74
CA GLN A 95 -1.70 -7.69 -3.75
C GLN A 95 -0.55 -7.65 -4.76
N VAL A 96 -0.75 -7.08 -5.95
CA VAL A 96 0.30 -6.91 -6.96
C VAL A 96 1.45 -6.05 -6.44
N ILE A 97 1.12 -4.96 -5.74
CA ILE A 97 2.13 -4.09 -5.11
C ILE A 97 2.91 -4.86 -4.04
N GLN A 98 2.20 -5.59 -3.18
CA GLN A 98 2.80 -6.36 -2.09
C GLN A 98 3.73 -7.46 -2.62
N ASP A 99 3.29 -8.22 -3.63
CA ASP A 99 4.08 -9.29 -4.22
C ASP A 99 5.36 -8.75 -4.89
N ALA A 100 5.25 -7.67 -5.66
CA ALA A 100 6.42 -7.04 -6.27
C ALA A 100 7.42 -6.48 -5.24
N LEU A 101 6.93 -5.92 -4.15
CA LEU A 101 7.77 -5.48 -3.04
C LEU A 101 8.42 -6.66 -2.30
N LEU A 102 7.66 -7.75 -2.09
CA LEU A 102 8.17 -8.95 -1.42
C LEU A 102 9.25 -9.63 -2.25
N GLU A 103 9.12 -9.68 -3.58
CA GLU A 103 10.20 -10.17 -4.45
C GLU A 103 11.51 -9.41 -4.23
N GLN A 104 11.44 -8.08 -4.17
CA GLN A 104 12.62 -7.26 -3.94
C GLN A 104 13.18 -7.43 -2.52
N LEU A 105 12.32 -7.66 -1.54
CA LEU A 105 12.75 -7.97 -0.17
C LEU A 105 13.51 -9.29 -0.09
N LEU A 106 13.02 -10.34 -0.77
CA LEU A 106 13.66 -11.64 -0.81
C LEU A 106 15.03 -11.62 -1.53
N LEU A 107 15.25 -10.67 -2.44
CA LEU A 107 16.52 -10.43 -3.11
C LEU A 107 17.47 -9.52 -2.32
N SER A 108 17.00 -8.91 -1.24
CA SER A 108 17.75 -7.95 -0.43
C SER A 108 18.38 -8.62 0.80
N GLN A 109 19.21 -7.87 1.53
CA GLN A 109 19.77 -8.29 2.82
C GLN A 109 18.84 -7.99 4.01
N VAL A 110 17.62 -7.47 3.77
CA VAL A 110 16.64 -7.23 4.82
C VAL A 110 16.19 -8.57 5.42
N GLN A 111 16.32 -8.70 6.73
CA GLN A 111 15.83 -9.89 7.41
C GLN A 111 14.31 -9.86 7.51
N LEU A 112 13.66 -10.99 7.18
CA LEU A 112 12.20 -11.13 7.25
C LEU A 112 11.84 -12.09 8.37
N LEU A 113 10.90 -11.69 9.20
CA LEU A 113 10.36 -12.50 10.27
C LEU A 113 8.83 -12.50 10.16
N ASN A 114 8.30 -13.50 9.49
CA ASN A 114 6.87 -13.75 9.33
C ASN A 114 6.28 -14.57 10.49
N ASN A 115 4.96 -14.55 10.61
CA ASN A 115 4.21 -15.14 11.73
C ASN A 115 4.69 -14.61 13.09
N ALA A 116 5.19 -13.38 13.12
CA ALA A 116 5.79 -12.72 14.27
C ALA A 116 4.82 -11.69 14.86
N ARG A 117 3.90 -12.17 15.69
CA ARG A 117 2.93 -11.30 16.35
C ARG A 117 3.57 -10.62 17.56
N LEU A 118 3.56 -9.28 17.56
CA LEU A 118 3.99 -8.48 18.72
C LEU A 118 2.99 -8.62 19.86
N GLU A 119 3.48 -8.97 21.05
CA GLU A 119 2.68 -9.11 22.27
C GLU A 119 2.88 -7.92 23.22
N SER A 120 4.13 -7.52 23.43
CA SER A 120 4.42 -6.38 24.28
C SER A 120 5.57 -5.53 23.72
N LEU A 121 5.60 -4.27 24.17
CA LEU A 121 6.59 -3.28 23.77
C LEU A 121 7.03 -2.49 25.01
N ARG A 122 8.32 -2.41 25.26
CA ARG A 122 8.87 -1.68 26.38
C ARG A 122 10.03 -0.79 25.98
N ARG A 123 10.02 0.44 26.44
CA ARG A 123 11.15 1.37 26.28
C ARG A 123 12.28 0.98 27.22
N THR A 124 13.51 1.01 26.71
CA THR A 124 14.74 0.76 27.46
C THR A 124 15.75 1.85 27.22
N ALA A 125 16.85 1.89 27.95
CA ALA A 125 17.94 2.83 27.69
C ALA A 125 18.58 2.64 26.30
N ALA A 126 18.52 1.41 25.74
CA ALA A 126 19.08 1.08 24.42
C ALA A 126 18.04 1.15 23.28
N GLY A 127 16.84 1.67 23.51
CA GLY A 127 15.78 1.77 22.52
C GLY A 127 14.52 1.00 22.91
N TRP A 128 14.09 0.05 22.12
CA TRP A 128 12.88 -0.72 22.31
C TRP A 128 13.17 -2.21 22.51
N LEU A 129 12.49 -2.81 23.48
CA LEU A 129 12.41 -4.25 23.65
C LEU A 129 11.02 -4.70 23.22
N LEU A 130 10.98 -5.64 22.29
CA LEU A 130 9.77 -6.25 21.74
C LEU A 130 9.69 -7.69 22.25
N ALA A 131 8.57 -8.10 22.81
CA ALA A 131 8.28 -9.50 23.07
C ALA A 131 7.27 -10.00 22.05
N LEU A 132 7.57 -11.14 21.42
CA LEU A 132 6.70 -11.80 20.45
C LEU A 132 5.88 -12.89 21.12
N ALA A 133 4.73 -13.21 20.56
CA ALA A 133 3.80 -14.21 21.09
C ALA A 133 4.38 -15.64 21.14
N ASP A 134 5.47 -15.90 20.42
CA ASP A 134 6.19 -17.18 20.43
C ASP A 134 7.34 -17.23 21.47
N GLY A 135 7.44 -16.21 22.31
CA GLY A 135 8.43 -16.10 23.39
C GLY A 135 9.77 -15.49 22.98
N ARG A 136 9.97 -15.14 21.70
CA ARG A 136 11.20 -14.44 21.26
C ARG A 136 11.19 -12.99 21.74
N GLU A 137 12.36 -12.50 22.10
CA GLU A 137 12.59 -11.10 22.42
C GLU A 137 13.54 -10.45 21.41
N LEU A 138 13.25 -9.22 21.02
CA LEU A 138 14.05 -8.46 20.07
C LEU A 138 14.33 -7.07 20.67
N GLN A 139 15.55 -6.60 20.51
CA GLN A 139 15.94 -5.26 20.95
C GLN A 139 16.39 -4.43 19.74
N THR A 140 15.94 -3.18 19.67
CA THR A 140 16.30 -2.27 18.58
C THR A 140 16.39 -0.82 19.07
N PRO A 141 17.34 -0.02 18.59
CA PRO A 141 17.38 1.40 18.90
C PRO A 141 16.23 2.19 18.24
N LEU A 142 15.74 1.72 17.09
CA LEU A 142 14.65 2.36 16.35
C LEU A 142 13.60 1.34 15.93
N LEU A 143 12.35 1.62 16.25
CA LEU A 143 11.19 0.86 15.79
C LEU A 143 10.32 1.74 14.90
N ILE A 144 10.03 1.26 13.70
CA ILE A 144 9.13 1.91 12.73
C ILE A 144 7.82 1.12 12.68
N ALA A 145 6.72 1.75 13.13
CA ALA A 145 5.40 1.17 13.04
C ALA A 145 4.82 1.36 11.63
N ALA A 146 4.67 0.28 10.89
CA ALA A 146 4.07 0.24 9.55
C ALA A 146 2.97 -0.83 9.47
N ASP A 147 2.32 -1.12 10.59
CA ASP A 147 1.37 -2.22 10.80
C ASP A 147 -0.11 -1.81 10.59
N GLY A 148 -0.32 -0.70 9.85
CA GLY A 148 -1.62 -0.31 9.31
C GLY A 148 -2.55 0.41 10.28
N ALA A 149 -3.83 0.53 9.90
CA ALA A 149 -4.83 1.32 10.62
C ALA A 149 -5.04 0.82 12.06
N ASN A 150 -5.01 -0.49 12.29
CA ASN A 150 -5.18 -1.12 13.59
C ASN A 150 -3.86 -1.39 14.31
N SER A 151 -2.86 -0.53 14.12
CA SER A 151 -1.50 -0.71 14.60
C SER A 151 -1.42 -1.17 16.06
N ALA A 152 -0.84 -2.35 16.26
CA ALA A 152 -0.52 -2.88 17.58
C ALA A 152 0.63 -2.08 18.21
N VAL A 153 1.64 -1.72 17.42
CA VAL A 153 2.79 -0.92 17.87
C VAL A 153 2.32 0.43 18.40
N ARG A 154 1.45 1.14 17.65
CA ARG A 154 0.88 2.43 18.09
C ARG A 154 0.20 2.31 19.45
N ARG A 155 -0.66 1.30 19.62
CA ARG A 155 -1.38 1.06 20.87
C ARG A 155 -0.44 0.72 22.02
N LEU A 156 0.52 -0.18 21.81
CA LEU A 156 1.48 -0.60 22.84
C LEU A 156 2.48 0.51 23.21
N ALA A 157 2.78 1.41 22.28
CA ALA A 157 3.61 2.59 22.53
C ALA A 157 2.86 3.72 23.24
N GLY A 158 1.56 3.56 23.50
CA GLY A 158 0.75 4.58 24.19
C GLY A 158 0.46 5.82 23.33
N CYS A 159 0.57 5.72 21.99
CA CYS A 159 0.25 6.84 21.11
C CYS A 159 -1.27 7.03 21.03
N ALA A 160 -1.76 8.17 21.47
CA ALA A 160 -3.17 8.49 21.42
C ALA A 160 -3.66 8.66 19.98
N THR A 161 -4.88 8.19 19.71
CA THR A 161 -5.59 8.42 18.44
C THR A 161 -6.92 9.10 18.73
N ARG A 162 -7.36 9.91 17.78
CA ARG A 162 -8.73 10.44 17.76
C ARG A 162 -9.47 9.72 16.63
N GLU A 163 -10.58 9.08 16.98
CA GLU A 163 -11.39 8.30 16.04
C GLU A 163 -12.83 8.80 16.08
N TRP A 164 -13.47 8.82 14.92
CA TRP A 164 -14.91 9.10 14.78
C TRP A 164 -15.44 8.33 13.58
N ASP A 165 -16.68 7.92 13.66
CA ASP A 165 -17.39 7.22 12.60
C ASP A 165 -18.09 8.26 11.70
N TYR A 166 -17.99 8.06 10.39
CA TYR A 166 -18.74 8.85 9.39
C TYR A 166 -20.16 8.31 9.18
N LEU A 167 -20.50 7.16 9.77
CA LEU A 167 -21.77 6.45 9.60
C LEU A 167 -22.08 6.10 8.13
N HIS A 168 -21.03 5.92 7.35
CA HIS A 168 -21.11 5.54 5.94
C HIS A 168 -20.35 4.25 5.69
N HIS A 169 -20.81 3.47 4.71
CA HIS A 169 -20.16 2.26 4.25
C HIS A 169 -19.82 2.37 2.78
N ALA A 170 -18.62 1.97 2.39
CA ALA A 170 -18.20 1.90 1.01
C ALA A 170 -18.40 0.47 0.48
N ILE A 171 -19.05 0.34 -0.67
CA ILE A 171 -19.13 -0.92 -1.42
C ILE A 171 -17.99 -0.90 -2.43
N VAL A 172 -17.13 -1.91 -2.36
CA VAL A 172 -16.00 -2.09 -3.28
C VAL A 172 -16.23 -3.35 -4.09
N THR A 173 -16.21 -3.22 -5.42
CA THR A 173 -16.45 -4.35 -6.32
C THR A 173 -15.74 -4.14 -7.66
N SER A 174 -15.56 -5.23 -8.41
CA SER A 174 -15.07 -5.19 -9.80
C SER A 174 -16.25 -5.42 -10.73
N VAL A 175 -16.37 -4.56 -11.74
CA VAL A 175 -17.42 -4.64 -12.76
C VAL A 175 -16.80 -4.75 -14.15
N ARG A 176 -17.47 -5.48 -15.04
CA ARG A 176 -17.11 -5.51 -16.46
C ARG A 176 -17.94 -4.50 -17.22
N CYS A 177 -17.28 -3.55 -17.86
CA CYS A 177 -17.94 -2.56 -18.69
C CYS A 177 -17.92 -2.97 -20.15
N SER A 178 -18.97 -2.58 -20.90
CA SER A 178 -19.05 -2.78 -22.35
C SER A 178 -18.23 -1.75 -23.13
N GLN A 179 -17.94 -0.63 -22.51
CA GLN A 179 -17.14 0.45 -23.08
C GLN A 179 -15.78 0.57 -22.38
N PRO A 180 -14.70 0.91 -23.11
CA PRO A 180 -13.40 1.14 -22.51
C PRO A 180 -13.43 2.41 -21.63
N HIS A 181 -12.64 2.43 -20.55
CA HIS A 181 -12.57 3.56 -19.63
C HIS A 181 -11.79 4.78 -20.19
N GLN A 182 -11.19 4.68 -21.35
CA GLN A 182 -10.47 5.77 -22.06
C GLN A 182 -9.35 6.40 -21.22
N LEU A 183 -8.62 5.61 -20.46
CA LEU A 183 -7.60 6.06 -19.50
C LEU A 183 -8.14 7.12 -18.51
N THR A 184 -9.43 7.05 -18.17
CA THR A 184 -10.10 8.02 -17.32
C THR A 184 -10.58 7.36 -16.03
N ALA A 185 -10.26 7.98 -14.91
CA ALA A 185 -10.87 7.68 -13.62
C ALA A 185 -12.18 8.51 -13.50
N TRP A 186 -13.32 7.81 -13.46
CA TRP A 186 -14.64 8.41 -13.44
C TRP A 186 -15.19 8.47 -12.02
N GLN A 187 -15.69 9.63 -11.61
CA GLN A 187 -16.33 9.81 -10.31
C GLN A 187 -17.60 10.65 -10.45
N ARG A 188 -18.68 10.17 -9.88
CA ARG A 188 -19.95 10.88 -9.80
C ARG A 188 -20.37 11.04 -8.36
N PHE A 189 -20.74 12.24 -7.97
CA PHE A 189 -21.43 12.48 -6.70
C PHE A 189 -22.94 12.36 -6.92
N THR A 190 -23.62 11.73 -6.00
CA THR A 190 -25.09 11.60 -5.96
C THR A 190 -25.61 12.13 -4.62
N ASP A 191 -26.89 12.42 -4.57
CA ASP A 191 -27.53 12.97 -3.36
C ASP A 191 -27.85 11.88 -2.31
N ASP A 192 -27.61 10.58 -2.63
CA ASP A 192 -27.96 9.40 -1.81
C ASP A 192 -26.76 8.92 -0.97
#